data_4c04d996a04de49b43f0eca9c45de1cd
#
_entry.id   4c04d996a04de49b43f0eca9c45de1cd
#
_cell.length_a   1.000
_cell.length_b   1.000
_cell.length_c   1.000
_cell.angle_alpha   90.00
_cell.angle_beta   90.00
_cell.angle_gamma   90.00
#
_symmetry.space_group_name_H-M   'P 1'
#
loop_
_entity.id
_entity.type
_entity.pdbx_description
1 polymer ?
#
loop_
_entity_poly.entity_id
_entity_poly.type
_entity_poly.pdbx_seq_one_letter_code
_entity_poly.pdbx_strand_id
1 'polypeptide(L)'
;AFGLPVELNAEARALLLAHYEKNETQLTEARLRMARIPVSASLIENPVSSAPGFRIENVFVLAGVPRIMQAMLDHVCSSLESGPPILSNTIACSLAESEIAEDLSEIQRRYPEVEIGSYPHFRMGALDLSLVLKSALNDSLHTATMEVIDLIAKHGGLPRAMSIKSVPPLRG
;
A
#
# COMPACT_ATOMS: atom_id res chain seq x y z
N ALA A 1 16.62 -4.22 13.58
CA ALA A 1 15.63 -5.15 13.14
C ALA A 1 16.27 -6.47 12.69
N PHE A 2 17.05 -6.49 11.60
CA PHE A 2 17.65 -7.73 11.07
C PHE A 2 19.00 -8.12 11.71
N GLY A 3 19.59 -7.28 12.56
CA GLY A 3 20.89 -7.55 13.20
C GLY A 3 22.08 -7.62 12.24
N LEU A 4 21.91 -7.22 11.00
CA LEU A 4 22.94 -7.27 9.96
C LEU A 4 23.85 -6.05 10.03
N PRO A 5 25.19 -6.21 9.82
CA PRO A 5 26.09 -5.09 9.70
C PRO A 5 25.80 -4.30 8.41
N VAL A 6 26.05 -2.98 8.47
CA VAL A 6 25.90 -2.08 7.31
C VAL A 6 27.27 -1.71 6.81
N GLU A 7 27.59 -2.14 5.60
CA GLU A 7 28.93 -2.00 5.01
C GLU A 7 28.85 -1.24 3.67
N LEU A 8 30.01 -0.80 3.18
CA LEU A 8 30.13 -0.20 1.87
C LEU A 8 29.98 -1.29 0.79
N ASN A 9 28.86 -1.27 0.09
CA ASN A 9 28.59 -2.22 -1.01
C ASN A 9 29.36 -1.78 -2.28
N ALA A 10 30.13 -2.69 -2.84
CA ALA A 10 31.02 -2.40 -3.98
C ALA A 10 30.23 -2.06 -5.26
N GLU A 11 29.11 -2.76 -5.51
CA GLU A 11 28.25 -2.54 -6.67
C GLU A 11 27.52 -1.19 -6.55
N ALA A 12 26.92 -0.89 -5.40
CA ALA A 12 26.28 0.41 -5.14
C ALA A 12 27.27 1.57 -5.28
N ARG A 13 28.51 1.39 -4.82
CA ARG A 13 29.59 2.37 -5.01
C ARG A 13 29.92 2.57 -6.48
N ALA A 14 30.01 1.50 -7.27
CA ALA A 14 30.30 1.58 -8.71
C ALA A 14 29.20 2.32 -9.46
N LEU A 15 27.90 2.06 -9.14
CA LEU A 15 26.76 2.77 -9.72
C LEU A 15 26.82 4.27 -9.44
N LEU A 16 27.11 4.65 -8.18
CA LEU A 16 27.24 6.05 -7.80
C LEU A 16 28.43 6.72 -8.51
N LEU A 17 29.58 6.05 -8.57
CA LEU A 17 30.77 6.58 -9.23
C LEU A 17 30.48 6.90 -10.71
N ALA A 18 29.93 5.93 -11.44
CA ALA A 18 29.56 6.11 -12.85
C ALA A 18 28.55 7.25 -13.05
N HIS A 19 27.56 7.39 -12.16
CA HIS A 19 26.57 8.46 -12.22
C HIS A 19 27.19 9.83 -12.02
N TYR A 20 28.06 9.99 -11.02
CA TYR A 20 28.70 11.28 -10.71
C TYR A 20 29.76 11.68 -11.73
N GLU A 21 30.51 10.72 -12.27
CA GLU A 21 31.43 10.95 -13.38
C GLU A 21 30.72 11.45 -14.65
N LYS A 22 29.61 10.78 -15.02
CA LYS A 22 28.79 11.19 -16.17
C LYS A 22 28.21 12.59 -16.04
N ASN A 23 27.93 13.04 -14.82
CA ASN A 23 27.38 14.37 -14.55
C ASN A 23 28.46 15.40 -14.17
N GLU A 24 29.73 15.09 -14.39
CA GLU A 24 30.86 15.96 -14.08
C GLU A 24 30.88 16.48 -12.63
N THR A 25 30.39 15.64 -11.71
CA THR A 25 30.21 15.97 -10.29
C THR A 25 31.00 15.02 -9.41
N GLN A 26 31.62 15.53 -8.34
CA GLN A 26 32.45 14.73 -7.45
C GLN A 26 31.60 13.82 -6.54
N LEU A 27 31.99 12.54 -6.42
CA LEU A 27 31.47 11.62 -5.41
C LEU A 27 32.12 11.93 -4.05
N THR A 28 31.43 12.72 -3.24
CA THR A 28 31.88 13.10 -1.88
C THR A 28 31.65 11.98 -0.88
N GLU A 29 32.33 12.03 0.29
CA GLU A 29 32.09 11.10 1.42
C GLU A 29 30.61 11.07 1.86
N ALA A 30 29.93 12.23 1.86
CA ALA A 30 28.52 12.31 2.19
C ALA A 30 27.64 11.52 1.20
N ARG A 31 27.97 11.60 -0.09
CA ARG A 31 27.28 10.87 -1.17
C ARG A 31 27.60 9.38 -1.13
N LEU A 32 28.82 9.02 -0.75
CA LEU A 32 29.26 7.64 -0.62
C LEU A 32 28.49 6.87 0.47
N ARG A 33 27.91 7.57 1.45
CA ARG A 33 27.03 6.95 2.47
C ARG A 33 25.80 6.26 1.86
N MET A 34 25.35 6.67 0.67
CA MET A 34 24.23 6.03 -0.04
C MET A 34 24.59 4.61 -0.55
N ALA A 35 25.89 4.27 -0.58
CA ALA A 35 26.35 2.92 -0.91
C ALA A 35 26.53 2.04 0.35
N ARG A 36 26.24 2.53 1.55
CA ARG A 36 26.27 1.72 2.77
C ARG A 36 24.96 0.95 2.93
N ILE A 37 25.05 -0.34 2.73
CA ILE A 37 23.91 -1.24 2.59
C ILE A 37 24.12 -2.43 3.53
N PRO A 38 23.05 -3.00 4.13
CA PRO A 38 23.17 -4.20 4.96
C PRO A 38 23.78 -5.36 4.17
N VAL A 39 24.66 -6.10 4.83
CA VAL A 39 25.26 -7.31 4.25
C VAL A 39 24.16 -8.29 3.84
N SER A 40 24.35 -8.96 2.72
CA SER A 40 23.38 -9.88 2.11
C SER A 40 22.10 -9.25 1.52
N ALA A 41 21.96 -7.92 1.55
CA ALA A 41 20.87 -7.26 0.83
C ALA A 41 21.13 -7.26 -0.67
N SER A 42 20.08 -7.46 -1.47
CA SER A 42 20.09 -7.25 -2.93
C SER A 42 19.79 -5.78 -3.27
N LEU A 43 20.40 -5.25 -4.31
CA LEU A 43 20.16 -3.88 -4.75
C LEU A 43 18.83 -3.77 -5.50
N ILE A 44 18.20 -2.61 -5.34
CA ILE A 44 17.02 -2.19 -6.13
C ILE A 44 17.47 -1.03 -7.01
N GLU A 45 17.28 -1.17 -8.30
CA GLU A 45 17.66 -0.16 -9.27
C GLU A 45 16.93 1.16 -9.05
N ASN A 46 17.68 2.26 -9.20
CA ASN A 46 17.14 3.62 -9.21
C ASN A 46 17.48 4.28 -10.55
N PRO A 47 16.54 4.29 -11.51
CA PRO A 47 16.78 4.81 -12.85
C PRO A 47 16.93 6.34 -12.90
N VAL A 48 16.57 7.03 -11.82
CA VAL A 48 16.58 8.51 -11.79
C VAL A 48 17.90 9.09 -11.30
N SER A 49 18.45 8.54 -10.19
CA SER A 49 19.65 9.11 -9.55
C SER A 49 20.77 8.10 -9.32
N SER A 50 20.60 6.87 -9.78
CA SER A 50 21.56 5.75 -9.64
C SER A 50 21.96 5.40 -8.20
N ALA A 51 21.42 6.10 -7.19
CA ALA A 51 21.59 5.72 -5.80
C ALA A 51 20.61 4.56 -5.48
N PRO A 52 21.09 3.30 -5.40
CA PRO A 52 20.20 2.16 -5.34
C PRO A 52 19.44 2.09 -4.01
N GLY A 53 18.27 1.50 -4.03
CA GLY A 53 17.64 0.95 -2.85
C GLY A 53 18.16 -0.44 -2.54
N PHE A 54 17.56 -1.11 -1.57
CA PHE A 54 17.93 -2.49 -1.28
C PHE A 54 16.73 -3.30 -0.76
N ARG A 55 16.83 -4.61 -0.93
CA ARG A 55 15.89 -5.59 -0.41
C ARG A 55 16.56 -6.53 0.58
N ILE A 56 15.91 -6.77 1.71
CA ILE A 56 16.25 -7.83 2.66
C ILE A 56 14.98 -8.64 2.89
N GLU A 57 15.01 -9.93 2.57
CA GLU A 57 13.85 -10.82 2.68
C GLU A 57 12.60 -10.21 1.98
N ASN A 58 11.57 -9.86 2.75
CA ASN A 58 10.32 -9.25 2.30
C ASN A 58 10.26 -7.72 2.51
N VAL A 59 11.36 -7.10 2.91
CA VAL A 59 11.44 -5.64 3.15
C VAL A 59 12.20 -4.96 2.02
N PHE A 60 11.56 -3.98 1.40
CA PHE A 60 12.10 -3.15 0.31
C PHE A 60 12.33 -1.74 0.83
N VAL A 61 13.55 -1.25 0.70
CA VAL A 61 13.93 0.11 1.11
C VAL A 61 14.22 0.95 -0.12
N LEU A 62 13.41 1.98 -0.33
CA LEU A 62 13.43 2.85 -1.49
C LEU A 62 13.82 4.28 -1.08
N ALA A 63 14.16 5.12 -2.08
CA ALA A 63 14.45 6.53 -1.83
C ALA A 63 13.22 7.28 -1.34
N GLY A 64 13.40 8.24 -0.40
CA GLY A 64 12.31 9.03 0.18
C GLY A 64 11.75 10.14 -0.73
N VAL A 65 12.38 10.43 -1.86
CA VAL A 65 11.90 11.43 -2.82
C VAL A 65 10.76 10.82 -3.65
N PRO A 66 9.53 11.38 -3.67
CA PRO A 66 8.36 10.74 -4.25
C PRO A 66 8.54 10.28 -5.70
N ARG A 67 9.10 11.12 -6.58
CA ARG A 67 9.35 10.78 -7.98
C ARG A 67 10.34 9.61 -8.15
N ILE A 68 11.36 9.57 -7.31
CA ILE A 68 12.37 8.50 -7.33
C ILE A 68 11.75 7.22 -6.77
N MET A 69 11.06 7.32 -5.65
CA MET A 69 10.37 6.19 -5.02
C MET A 69 9.41 5.52 -5.99
N GLN A 70 8.58 6.29 -6.72
CA GLN A 70 7.64 5.76 -7.71
C GLN A 70 8.35 4.99 -8.83
N ALA A 71 9.43 5.56 -9.40
CA ALA A 71 10.19 4.89 -10.45
C ALA A 71 10.86 3.58 -9.96
N MET A 72 11.34 3.56 -8.72
CA MET A 72 11.88 2.36 -8.09
C MET A 72 10.79 1.33 -7.76
N LEU A 73 9.61 1.79 -7.33
CA LEU A 73 8.48 0.92 -7.01
C LEU A 73 7.98 0.16 -8.25
N ASP A 74 7.92 0.82 -9.41
CA ASP A 74 7.54 0.18 -10.68
C ASP A 74 8.46 -1.01 -10.98
N HIS A 75 9.76 -0.85 -10.74
CA HIS A 75 10.74 -1.94 -10.89
C HIS A 75 10.53 -3.07 -9.86
N VAL A 76 10.28 -2.72 -8.60
CA VAL A 76 9.98 -3.71 -7.55
C VAL A 76 8.69 -4.49 -7.88
N CYS A 77 7.62 -3.79 -8.29
CA CYS A 77 6.33 -4.40 -8.62
C CYS A 77 6.45 -5.46 -9.74
N SER A 78 7.36 -5.25 -10.72
CA SER A 78 7.59 -6.23 -11.78
C SER A 78 8.25 -7.54 -11.30
N SER A 79 8.89 -7.50 -10.14
CA SER A 79 9.58 -8.66 -9.53
C SER A 79 8.75 -9.37 -8.45
N LEU A 80 7.57 -8.83 -8.09
CA LEU A 80 6.70 -9.43 -7.09
C LEU A 80 5.76 -10.46 -7.71
N GLU A 81 5.54 -11.55 -6.99
CA GLU A 81 4.47 -12.49 -7.33
C GLU A 81 3.11 -11.83 -7.04
N SER A 82 2.24 -11.83 -8.04
CA SER A 82 0.89 -11.30 -7.89
C SER A 82 0.02 -12.27 -7.11
N GLY A 83 -0.61 -11.80 -6.05
CA GLY A 83 -1.69 -12.53 -5.38
C GLY A 83 -3.02 -12.42 -6.16
N PRO A 84 -4.07 -13.13 -5.71
CA PRO A 84 -5.40 -12.95 -6.26
C PRO A 84 -5.85 -11.49 -6.14
N PRO A 85 -6.61 -10.97 -7.12
CA PRO A 85 -7.09 -9.59 -7.07
C PRO A 85 -8.00 -9.39 -5.86
N ILE A 86 -7.76 -8.33 -5.11
CA ILE A 86 -8.63 -7.93 -4.01
C ILE A 86 -9.74 -7.05 -4.58
N LEU A 87 -10.97 -7.53 -4.45
CA LEU A 87 -12.18 -6.78 -4.78
C LEU A 87 -12.52 -5.82 -3.64
N SER A 88 -13.12 -4.68 -3.95
CA SER A 88 -13.49 -3.67 -2.95
C SER A 88 -14.82 -3.04 -3.26
N ASN A 89 -15.72 -3.01 -2.28
CA ASN A 89 -16.98 -2.27 -2.32
C ASN A 89 -16.94 -1.15 -1.30
N THR A 90 -17.42 0.04 -1.69
CA THR A 90 -17.54 1.18 -0.78
C THR A 90 -19.01 1.60 -0.70
N ILE A 91 -19.50 1.74 0.53
CA ILE A 91 -20.85 2.20 0.84
C ILE A 91 -20.72 3.45 1.69
N ALA A 92 -21.33 4.55 1.27
CA ALA A 92 -21.41 5.76 2.07
C ALA A 92 -22.81 5.89 2.71
N CYS A 93 -22.88 6.41 3.93
CA CYS A 93 -24.12 6.70 4.63
C CYS A 93 -23.95 7.89 5.60
N SER A 94 -25.07 8.43 6.09
CA SER A 94 -25.11 9.56 7.00
C SER A 94 -25.30 9.15 8.48
N LEU A 95 -24.93 7.91 8.83
CA LEU A 95 -24.95 7.42 10.21
C LEU A 95 -23.64 7.73 10.93
N ALA A 96 -23.70 7.90 12.26
CA ALA A 96 -22.50 7.92 13.06
C ALA A 96 -21.95 6.46 13.21
N GLU A 97 -20.64 6.31 13.20
CA GLU A 97 -19.98 5.00 13.33
C GLU A 97 -20.45 4.28 14.60
N SER A 98 -20.61 5.01 15.71
CA SER A 98 -21.05 4.46 16.99
C SER A 98 -22.44 3.83 16.97
N GLU A 99 -23.31 4.21 16.01
CA GLU A 99 -24.65 3.68 15.90
C GLU A 99 -24.68 2.26 15.31
N ILE A 100 -23.66 1.89 14.53
CA ILE A 100 -23.62 0.62 13.80
C ILE A 100 -22.39 -0.26 14.14
N ALA A 101 -21.49 0.22 15.01
CA ALA A 101 -20.21 -0.43 15.27
C ALA A 101 -20.34 -1.87 15.79
N GLU A 102 -21.32 -2.14 16.68
CA GLU A 102 -21.54 -3.47 17.25
C GLU A 102 -22.07 -4.45 16.19
N ASP A 103 -23.11 -4.06 15.47
CA ASP A 103 -23.71 -4.87 14.41
C ASP A 103 -22.69 -5.08 13.25
N LEU A 104 -21.85 -4.07 12.94
CA LEU A 104 -20.80 -4.17 11.94
C LEU A 104 -19.72 -5.20 12.36
N SER A 105 -19.36 -5.21 13.65
CA SER A 105 -18.45 -6.20 14.21
C SER A 105 -19.01 -7.62 14.14
N GLU A 106 -20.34 -7.77 14.26
CA GLU A 106 -21.03 -9.05 14.09
C GLU A 106 -20.94 -9.55 12.63
N ILE A 107 -21.13 -8.66 11.66
CA ILE A 107 -20.94 -8.98 10.23
C ILE A 107 -19.49 -9.38 9.99
N GLN A 108 -18.51 -8.64 10.51
CA GLN A 108 -17.08 -8.97 10.38
C GLN A 108 -16.74 -10.36 10.92
N ARG A 109 -17.37 -10.79 12.04
CA ARG A 109 -17.14 -12.12 12.60
C ARG A 109 -17.74 -13.25 11.75
N ARG A 110 -18.85 -12.99 11.05
CA ARG A 110 -19.48 -13.97 10.14
C ARG A 110 -18.73 -14.12 8.82
N TYR A 111 -18.03 -13.08 8.39
CA TYR A 111 -17.26 -13.06 7.15
C TYR A 111 -15.78 -12.74 7.45
N PRO A 112 -15.02 -13.66 8.06
CA PRO A 112 -13.62 -13.41 8.44
C PRO A 112 -12.70 -13.16 7.24
N GLU A 113 -13.07 -13.60 6.04
CA GLU A 113 -12.37 -13.37 4.78
C GLU A 113 -12.68 -12.01 4.12
N VAL A 114 -13.62 -11.25 4.67
CA VAL A 114 -13.96 -9.89 4.23
C VAL A 114 -13.41 -8.91 5.25
N GLU A 115 -12.50 -8.05 4.83
CA GLU A 115 -12.02 -6.94 5.65
C GLU A 115 -13.02 -5.78 5.57
N ILE A 116 -13.54 -5.32 6.72
CA ILE A 116 -14.47 -4.19 6.81
C ILE A 116 -13.79 -3.03 7.53
N GLY A 117 -13.59 -1.92 6.82
CA GLY A 117 -13.06 -0.68 7.38
C GLY A 117 -14.11 0.42 7.42
N SER A 118 -14.17 1.17 8.53
CA SER A 118 -15.02 2.35 8.67
C SER A 118 -14.20 3.63 8.63
N TYR A 119 -14.65 4.61 7.87
CA TYR A 119 -13.98 5.88 7.63
C TYR A 119 -14.95 7.04 7.80
N PRO A 120 -15.03 7.62 9.01
CA PRO A 120 -15.87 8.81 9.23
C PRO A 120 -15.29 10.04 8.52
N HIS A 121 -16.12 10.79 7.85
CA HIS A 121 -15.78 12.01 7.16
C HIS A 121 -16.65 13.18 7.64
N PHE A 122 -16.07 14.37 7.66
CA PHE A 122 -16.81 15.62 7.84
C PHE A 122 -16.92 16.31 6.49
N ARG A 123 -18.12 16.35 5.90
CA ARG A 123 -18.38 17.09 4.66
C ARG A 123 -19.48 18.11 4.88
N MET A 124 -19.20 19.37 4.59
CA MET A 124 -20.17 20.48 4.61
C MET A 124 -21.01 20.58 5.92
N GLY A 125 -20.40 20.26 7.07
CA GLY A 125 -21.09 20.32 8.36
C GLY A 125 -21.96 19.11 8.69
N ALA A 126 -21.97 18.07 7.87
CA ALA A 126 -22.66 16.81 8.12
C ALA A 126 -21.65 15.66 8.33
N LEU A 127 -21.98 14.77 9.26
CA LEU A 127 -21.29 13.49 9.42
C LEU A 127 -21.63 12.60 8.21
N ASP A 128 -20.60 12.07 7.57
CA ASP A 128 -20.71 11.07 6.51
C ASP A 128 -19.76 9.91 6.86
N LEU A 129 -20.21 8.69 6.71
CA LEU A 129 -19.45 7.48 7.00
C LEU A 129 -19.26 6.69 5.73
N SER A 130 -18.02 6.33 5.41
CA SER A 130 -17.71 5.40 4.33
C SER A 130 -17.31 4.05 4.92
N LEU A 131 -18.02 3.00 4.53
CA LEU A 131 -17.69 1.60 4.85
C LEU A 131 -17.05 0.97 3.64
N VAL A 132 -15.84 0.44 3.80
CA VAL A 132 -15.06 -0.19 2.73
C VAL A 132 -14.90 -1.66 3.06
N LEU A 133 -15.47 -2.51 2.22
CA LEU A 133 -15.36 -3.95 2.31
C LEU A 133 -14.37 -4.47 1.27
N LYS A 134 -13.46 -5.36 1.65
CA LYS A 134 -12.45 -5.93 0.75
C LYS A 134 -12.37 -7.44 0.93
N SER A 135 -12.27 -8.17 -0.17
CA SER A 135 -12.01 -9.62 -0.17
C SER A 135 -11.46 -10.09 -1.51
N ALA A 136 -10.74 -11.21 -1.51
CA ALA A 136 -10.40 -11.95 -2.73
C ALA A 136 -11.60 -12.81 -3.21
N LEU A 137 -12.58 -13.08 -2.32
CA LEU A 137 -13.75 -13.92 -2.59
C LEU A 137 -14.96 -13.06 -2.95
N ASN A 138 -15.36 -13.10 -4.22
CA ASN A 138 -16.45 -12.26 -4.74
C ASN A 138 -17.79 -12.53 -4.05
N ASP A 139 -18.14 -13.79 -3.80
CA ASP A 139 -19.44 -14.17 -3.24
C ASP A 139 -19.57 -13.74 -1.78
N SER A 140 -18.54 -13.95 -0.96
CA SER A 140 -18.50 -13.46 0.43
C SER A 140 -18.53 -11.94 0.48
N LEU A 141 -17.78 -11.25 -0.40
CA LEU A 141 -17.80 -9.81 -0.50
C LEU A 141 -19.20 -9.29 -0.86
N HIS A 142 -19.86 -9.91 -1.84
CA HIS A 142 -21.21 -9.53 -2.25
C HIS A 142 -22.20 -9.70 -1.10
N THR A 143 -22.21 -10.88 -0.45
CA THR A 143 -23.16 -11.18 0.63
C THR A 143 -22.94 -10.24 1.83
N ALA A 144 -21.69 -10.05 2.28
CA ALA A 144 -21.38 -9.11 3.36
C ALA A 144 -21.76 -7.66 2.99
N THR A 145 -21.59 -7.28 1.72
CA THR A 145 -22.00 -5.95 1.23
C THR A 145 -23.51 -5.75 1.35
N MET A 146 -24.31 -6.75 0.97
CA MET A 146 -25.77 -6.67 1.08
C MET A 146 -26.20 -6.57 2.53
N GLU A 147 -25.59 -7.35 3.45
CA GLU A 147 -25.90 -7.25 4.87
C GLU A 147 -25.56 -5.88 5.47
N VAL A 148 -24.44 -5.27 5.03
CA VAL A 148 -24.09 -3.90 5.47
C VAL A 148 -25.10 -2.88 4.94
N ILE A 149 -25.59 -3.04 3.71
CA ILE A 149 -26.66 -2.18 3.15
C ILE A 149 -27.94 -2.30 3.98
N ASP A 150 -28.36 -3.52 4.30
CA ASP A 150 -29.54 -3.79 5.13
C ASP A 150 -29.37 -3.24 6.55
N LEU A 151 -28.16 -3.38 7.12
CA LEU A 151 -27.83 -2.82 8.43
C LEU A 151 -28.00 -1.28 8.43
N ILE A 152 -27.45 -0.57 7.42
CA ILE A 152 -27.58 0.88 7.30
C ILE A 152 -29.08 1.26 7.23
N ALA A 153 -29.86 0.56 6.41
CA ALA A 153 -31.29 0.81 6.26
C ALA A 153 -32.06 0.55 7.59
N LYS A 154 -31.72 -0.52 8.31
CA LYS A 154 -32.30 -0.85 9.63
C LYS A 154 -32.10 0.28 10.65
N HIS A 155 -30.97 0.97 10.61
CA HIS A 155 -30.67 2.13 11.47
C HIS A 155 -31.17 3.46 10.91
N GLY A 156 -31.99 3.43 9.86
CA GLY A 156 -32.62 4.63 9.26
C GLY A 156 -31.68 5.45 8.38
N GLY A 157 -30.50 4.92 8.05
CA GLY A 157 -29.58 5.53 7.11
C GLY A 157 -29.95 5.24 5.67
N LEU A 158 -29.47 6.09 4.75
CA LEU A 158 -29.62 5.89 3.30
C LEU A 158 -28.28 5.40 2.73
N PRO A 159 -28.16 4.12 2.38
CA PRO A 159 -26.93 3.60 1.78
C PRO A 159 -26.74 4.14 0.36
N ARG A 160 -25.55 4.65 0.08
CA ARG A 160 -25.11 5.10 -1.24
C ARG A 160 -23.96 4.22 -1.70
N ALA A 161 -24.23 3.26 -2.58
CA ALA A 161 -23.19 2.40 -3.14
C ALA A 161 -22.26 3.24 -4.03
N MET A 162 -20.99 3.31 -3.68
CA MET A 162 -19.95 3.92 -4.50
C MET A 162 -19.14 2.77 -5.12
N SER A 163 -19.29 2.61 -6.42
CA SER A 163 -18.60 1.69 -7.35
C SER A 163 -17.77 0.52 -6.79
N ILE A 164 -18.02 -0.67 -7.35
CA ILE A 164 -17.14 -1.84 -7.26
C ILE A 164 -15.83 -1.51 -7.97
N LYS A 165 -14.74 -1.36 -7.25
CA LYS A 165 -13.39 -1.26 -7.81
C LYS A 165 -12.68 -2.59 -7.62
N SER A 166 -12.61 -3.39 -8.68
CA SER A 166 -11.56 -4.42 -8.74
C SER A 166 -10.21 -3.70 -8.80
N VAL A 167 -9.33 -3.94 -7.84
CA VAL A 167 -7.93 -3.54 -7.97
C VAL A 167 -7.32 -4.46 -9.04
N PRO A 168 -6.85 -3.94 -10.19
CA PRO A 168 -6.24 -4.81 -11.20
C PRO A 168 -5.03 -5.50 -10.57
N PRO A 169 -4.76 -6.77 -10.93
CA PRO A 169 -3.55 -7.44 -10.51
C PRO A 169 -2.34 -6.59 -10.95
N LEU A 170 -1.34 -6.50 -10.08
CA LEU A 170 -0.06 -5.93 -10.46
C LEU A 170 0.41 -6.67 -11.71
N ARG A 171 0.56 -5.96 -12.83
CA ARG A 171 1.02 -6.57 -14.07
C ARG A 171 2.41 -7.12 -13.84
N GLY A 172 2.55 -8.43 -13.93
CA GLY A 172 3.84 -9.11 -14.01
C GLY A 172 4.56 -8.78 -15.32
#